data_8f45118b0990057730bcc8beff7a9116
#
_entry.id   8f45118b0990057730bcc8beff7a9116
#
_cell.length_a   1.000
_cell.length_b   1.000
_cell.length_c   1.000
_cell.angle_alpha   90.00
_cell.angle_beta   90.00
_cell.angle_gamma   90.00
#
_symmetry.space_group_name_H-M   'P 1'
#
loop_
_entity.id
_entity.type
_entity.pdbx_description
1 polymer ?
#
loop_
_entity_poly.entity_id
_entity_poly.type
_entity_poly.pdbx_seq_one_letter_code
_entity_poly.pdbx_strand_id
1 'polypeptide(L)'
;SNAGRDIRKAWQHALTLHRVTPERRGWDDWIAPSRVCETAGRLAPPSRRRGHSPDTTHAGVLARSQAQAIFESVASMNVYLHTFGCQMNFLESELLESLLARAGMRLVRDHRQADVAIVNGCVVREHAEARAIQKAESLRRGGVPRVGVIGCLARREGGVESADFLVSPEHYDRLAEIISGRTEAHVAVSRRIRPLPGKPELTGYEGPGLAGVLPRVPRGVGAWLAISRGCDNFCSYCVVPHARGKEVSRDADEVVREMESLAAAGTKEVTLIGQNVNSYRHGSVDFPSLLERVDRLSLFPRVRFLTSHPRDMLRRTLEIVAASNTICHHLHLPLQAGSDPVLKRMNRGYTVEEYRSLVRLARKLMPHVGLTTDIMVGFPGESESDFRRTLAVVRDVEYDAAFTFGYSRRGGTAAARMEGALPRDVVRDRLEILIDAVRECAARRLARRVGGAAEVLIEGGSPKSSAECIGRSREGNTVVLPRSGWERGDIVRVRLRELRAFTFFGTPVAGERVGRRCLPKCTTGSRRTEDAEDTIVTEPVVQAVDRCVCATHHGRAE
;
A
#
# COMPACT_ATOMS: atom_id res chain seq x y z
N SER A 1 -32.02 -20.36 -17.55
CA SER A 1 -32.07 -21.58 -16.74
C SER A 1 -32.26 -21.25 -15.26
N ASN A 2 -32.96 -22.05 -14.50
CA ASN A 2 -33.34 -21.80 -13.10
C ASN A 2 -32.15 -21.65 -12.15
N ALA A 3 -31.01 -22.24 -12.42
CA ALA A 3 -29.78 -22.14 -11.63
C ALA A 3 -29.22 -20.71 -11.49
N GLY A 4 -29.38 -19.86 -12.51
CA GLY A 4 -28.90 -18.47 -12.46
C GLY A 4 -29.78 -17.54 -11.59
N ARG A 5 -31.02 -17.91 -11.32
CA ARG A 5 -31.96 -17.15 -10.49
C ARG A 5 -31.77 -17.45 -8.99
N ASP A 6 -31.44 -18.67 -8.65
CA ASP A 6 -31.20 -19.06 -7.25
C ASP A 6 -29.88 -18.53 -6.71
N ILE A 7 -28.87 -18.43 -7.55
CA ILE A 7 -27.59 -17.78 -7.19
C ILE A 7 -27.80 -16.29 -6.91
N ARG A 8 -28.62 -15.58 -7.70
CA ARG A 8 -28.94 -14.16 -7.45
C ARG A 8 -29.73 -13.94 -6.15
N LYS A 9 -30.66 -14.81 -5.81
CA LYS A 9 -31.43 -14.73 -4.55
C LYS A 9 -30.56 -15.00 -3.31
N ALA A 10 -29.65 -15.96 -3.39
CA ALA A 10 -28.70 -16.23 -2.31
C ALA A 10 -27.78 -15.04 -2.05
N TRP A 11 -27.38 -14.31 -3.08
CA TRP A 11 -26.56 -13.10 -2.98
C TRP A 11 -27.31 -11.90 -2.40
N GLN A 12 -28.57 -11.70 -2.77
CA GLN A 12 -29.42 -10.65 -2.18
C GLN A 12 -29.67 -10.89 -0.69
N HIS A 13 -29.78 -12.14 -0.24
CA HIS A 13 -29.96 -12.48 1.16
C HIS A 13 -28.67 -12.25 1.98
N ALA A 14 -27.50 -12.49 1.41
CA ALA A 14 -26.21 -12.20 2.03
C ALA A 14 -25.95 -10.68 2.19
N LEU A 15 -26.47 -9.87 1.27
CA LEU A 15 -26.35 -8.41 1.32
C LEU A 15 -27.27 -7.74 2.36
N THR A 16 -28.38 -8.39 2.72
CA THR A 16 -29.36 -7.85 3.70
C THR A 16 -28.94 -8.07 5.16
N LEU A 17 -27.98 -8.95 5.43
CA LEU A 17 -27.50 -9.27 6.78
C LEU A 17 -26.35 -8.37 7.29
N HIS A 18 -25.93 -7.35 6.54
CA HIS A 18 -24.80 -6.49 6.87
C HIS A 18 -25.17 -5.07 7.38
N ARG A 19 -26.37 -4.88 7.95
CA ARG A 19 -26.66 -3.69 8.75
C ARG A 19 -26.50 -4.04 10.25
N VAL A 20 -25.28 -3.96 10.75
CA VAL A 20 -25.01 -3.90 12.19
C VAL A 20 -24.38 -2.54 12.49
N THR A 21 -25.07 -1.76 13.30
CA THR A 21 -24.62 -0.49 13.87
C THR A 21 -23.48 -0.74 14.86
N PRO A 22 -22.44 0.10 14.91
CA PRO A 22 -21.37 -0.06 15.88
C PRO A 22 -21.82 0.43 17.26
N GLU A 23 -21.96 -0.47 18.22
CA GLU A 23 -22.05 -0.12 19.63
C GLU A 23 -20.68 0.31 20.18
N ARG A 24 -20.72 1.41 20.93
CA ARG A 24 -19.58 2.03 21.60
C ARG A 24 -19.08 1.12 22.73
N ARG A 25 -17.80 0.71 22.68
CA ARG A 25 -17.04 0.38 23.89
C ARG A 25 -15.70 1.11 23.87
N GLY A 26 -15.35 1.66 25.05
CA GLY A 26 -14.27 2.61 25.26
C GLY A 26 -12.87 2.01 25.07
N TRP A 27 -11.97 2.87 24.68
CA TRP A 27 -10.57 2.60 24.36
C TRP A 27 -9.67 3.45 25.27
N ASP A 28 -9.81 3.30 26.57
CA ASP A 28 -8.90 3.92 27.53
C ASP A 28 -8.07 2.82 28.17
N ASP A 29 -6.89 2.59 27.69
CA ASP A 29 -5.76 1.98 28.40
C ASP A 29 -4.77 1.42 27.37
N TRP A 30 -3.79 2.19 26.98
CA TRP A 30 -2.52 1.69 26.40
C TRP A 30 -1.58 2.84 26.03
N ILE A 31 -1.04 3.54 27.04
CA ILE A 31 0.24 4.24 26.89
C ILE A 31 0.95 4.20 28.25
N ALA A 32 1.87 3.26 28.43
CA ALA A 32 2.92 3.38 29.42
C ALA A 32 4.23 3.77 28.70
N PRO A 33 4.95 4.79 29.14
CA PRO A 33 6.21 5.18 28.51
C PRO A 33 7.32 4.19 28.84
N SER A 34 7.87 3.54 27.84
CA SER A 34 9.10 2.78 27.96
C SER A 34 10.26 3.70 28.35
N ARG A 35 10.85 3.48 29.51
CA ARG A 35 12.08 4.15 29.97
C ARG A 35 13.23 3.82 29.02
N VAL A 36 13.79 4.85 28.41
CA VAL A 36 15.06 4.79 27.69
C VAL A 36 16.17 4.68 28.76
N CYS A 37 16.99 3.64 28.65
CA CYS A 37 18.14 3.41 29.53
C CYS A 37 19.26 4.36 29.12
N GLU A 38 19.57 5.36 29.98
CA GLU A 38 20.78 6.18 29.91
C GLU A 38 22.00 5.37 30.37
N THR A 39 22.90 5.07 29.45
CA THR A 39 24.29 4.77 29.79
C THR A 39 25.21 5.74 29.04
N ALA A 40 25.38 6.93 29.58
CA ALA A 40 26.43 7.85 29.16
C ALA A 40 27.68 7.62 30.03
N GLY A 41 28.73 7.11 29.40
CA GLY A 41 30.06 7.03 30.01
C GLY A 41 30.62 8.42 30.28
N ARG A 42 31.14 8.61 31.49
CA ARG A 42 31.81 9.84 31.92
C ARG A 42 33.18 9.98 31.22
N LEU A 43 33.32 11.01 30.43
CA LEU A 43 34.63 11.56 30.03
C LEU A 43 34.92 12.80 30.86
N ALA A 44 36.14 12.84 31.45
CA ALA A 44 36.62 13.92 32.29
C ALA A 44 36.83 15.23 31.50
N PRO A 45 36.68 16.41 32.15
CA PRO A 45 36.80 17.68 31.45
C PRO A 45 38.26 18.13 31.34
N PRO A 46 38.66 18.79 30.25
CA PRO A 46 39.97 19.45 30.16
C PRO A 46 39.99 20.80 30.89
N SER A 47 41.15 21.13 31.41
CA SER A 47 41.51 22.26 32.26
C SER A 47 41.15 23.64 31.67
N ARG A 48 40.69 24.53 32.56
CA ARG A 48 40.42 25.95 32.34
C ARG A 48 41.69 26.72 31.95
N ARG A 49 41.63 27.39 30.79
CA ARG A 49 42.39 28.63 30.56
C ARG A 49 41.44 29.82 30.66
N ARG A 50 41.77 30.78 31.50
CA ARG A 50 41.06 32.07 31.64
C ARG A 50 41.34 32.92 30.40
N GLY A 51 40.28 33.40 29.78
CA GLY A 51 40.30 34.38 28.72
C GLY A 51 38.97 35.13 28.71
N HIS A 52 39.06 36.44 28.84
CA HIS A 52 38.06 37.50 28.89
C HIS A 52 36.70 37.24 28.28
N SER A 53 35.67 37.64 29.05
CA SER A 53 34.29 37.83 28.70
C SER A 53 34.10 38.99 27.69
N PRO A 54 33.23 38.83 26.70
CA PRO A 54 32.42 39.95 26.27
C PRO A 54 30.93 39.65 26.47
N ASP A 55 30.23 40.67 26.87
CA ASP A 55 28.80 40.88 27.04
C ASP A 55 27.85 39.86 26.38
N THR A 56 27.20 39.08 27.21
CA THR A 56 25.98 38.35 26.85
C THR A 56 24.82 39.36 26.75
N THR A 57 24.62 39.91 25.59
CA THR A 57 23.50 40.82 25.31
C THR A 57 22.16 40.10 25.54
N HIS A 58 21.21 40.79 26.17
CA HIS A 58 19.80 40.38 26.40
C HIS A 58 19.11 39.73 25.19
N ALA A 59 19.57 40.01 23.98
CA ALA A 59 19.07 39.41 22.72
C ALA A 59 19.33 37.89 22.63
N GLY A 60 20.47 37.37 23.15
CA GLY A 60 20.78 35.94 23.11
C GLY A 60 19.94 35.10 24.09
N VAL A 61 19.55 35.70 25.23
CA VAL A 61 18.68 35.02 26.23
C VAL A 61 17.25 34.99 25.76
N LEU A 62 16.74 36.08 25.15
CA LEU A 62 15.40 36.17 24.56
C LEU A 62 15.25 35.21 23.37
N ALA A 63 16.24 35.08 22.49
CA ALA A 63 16.22 34.14 21.37
C ALA A 63 16.21 32.66 21.84
N ARG A 64 16.94 32.33 22.89
CA ARG A 64 16.93 30.99 23.50
C ARG A 64 15.61 30.67 24.20
N SER A 65 15.00 31.63 24.91
CA SER A 65 13.71 31.44 25.57
C SER A 65 12.56 31.31 24.54
N GLN A 66 12.61 32.08 23.45
CA GLN A 66 11.64 31.94 22.35
C GLN A 66 11.80 30.62 21.60
N ALA A 67 13.02 30.18 21.33
CA ALA A 67 13.29 28.87 20.71
C ALA A 67 12.82 27.71 21.61
N GLN A 68 13.00 27.85 22.93
CA GLN A 68 12.56 26.84 23.89
C GLN A 68 11.03 26.83 24.06
N ALA A 69 10.37 27.98 24.13
CA ALA A 69 8.92 28.08 24.16
C ALA A 69 8.27 27.55 22.87
N ILE A 70 8.88 27.79 21.71
CA ILE A 70 8.46 27.23 20.42
C ILE A 70 8.66 25.71 20.40
N PHE A 71 9.77 25.21 20.93
CA PHE A 71 10.02 23.76 21.04
C PHE A 71 9.00 23.08 21.96
N GLU A 72 8.69 23.69 23.10
CA GLU A 72 7.67 23.21 24.04
C GLU A 72 6.26 23.27 23.45
N SER A 73 5.91 24.30 22.65
CA SER A 73 4.61 24.39 21.97
C SER A 73 4.44 23.35 20.88
N VAL A 74 5.50 22.95 20.19
CA VAL A 74 5.50 21.88 19.16
C VAL A 74 5.43 20.50 19.80
N ALA A 75 6.10 20.29 20.93
CA ALA A 75 6.08 19.04 21.69
C ALA A 75 4.72 18.70 22.31
N SER A 76 3.75 19.61 22.28
CA SER A 76 2.39 19.40 22.79
C SER A 76 1.32 19.23 21.70
N MET A 77 1.68 19.35 20.42
CA MET A 77 0.71 19.29 19.33
C MET A 77 0.15 17.91 19.09
N ASN A 78 -1.17 17.79 19.09
CA ASN A 78 -1.90 16.57 18.73
C ASN A 78 -2.14 16.52 17.22
N VAL A 79 -1.65 15.47 16.57
CA VAL A 79 -1.78 15.28 15.12
C VAL A 79 -2.64 14.05 14.83
N TYR A 80 -3.69 14.23 14.05
CA TYR A 80 -4.50 13.16 13.50
C TYR A 80 -4.08 12.88 12.07
N LEU A 81 -3.72 11.63 11.74
CA LEU A 81 -3.35 11.23 10.39
C LEU A 81 -4.33 10.20 9.84
N HIS A 82 -4.90 10.46 8.67
CA HIS A 82 -5.79 9.55 7.97
C HIS A 82 -5.33 9.29 6.54
N THR A 83 -5.34 8.02 6.12
CA THR A 83 -4.75 7.60 4.84
C THR A 83 -5.79 7.00 3.90
N PHE A 84 -5.79 7.47 2.65
CA PHE A 84 -6.50 6.88 1.54
C PHE A 84 -5.52 6.58 0.40
N GLY A 85 -5.65 5.43 -0.24
CA GLY A 85 -4.88 5.17 -1.45
C GLY A 85 -4.27 3.78 -1.53
N CYS A 86 -3.05 3.72 -2.05
CA CYS A 86 -2.31 2.49 -2.27
C CYS A 86 -1.33 2.19 -1.12
N GLN A 87 -0.67 1.04 -1.19
CA GLN A 87 0.34 0.60 -0.22
C GLN A 87 1.43 1.64 0.03
N MET A 88 1.81 2.40 -1.01
CA MET A 88 2.79 3.48 -0.88
C MET A 88 2.30 4.60 0.06
N ASN A 89 1.02 5.01 -0.03
CA ASN A 89 0.46 6.00 0.88
C ASN A 89 0.45 5.50 2.34
N PHE A 90 0.14 4.22 2.57
CA PHE A 90 0.18 3.63 3.91
C PHE A 90 1.60 3.55 4.45
N LEU A 91 2.58 3.11 3.64
CA LEU A 91 4.00 3.14 4.03
C LEU A 91 4.46 4.56 4.37
N GLU A 92 4.13 5.55 3.53
CA GLU A 92 4.45 6.95 3.79
C GLU A 92 3.85 7.43 5.11
N SER A 93 2.62 7.03 5.44
CA SER A 93 2.00 7.39 6.71
C SER A 93 2.70 6.76 7.91
N GLU A 94 3.12 5.49 7.85
CA GLU A 94 3.92 4.85 8.91
C GLU A 94 5.25 5.59 9.15
N LEU A 95 5.92 6.01 8.07
CA LEU A 95 7.16 6.78 8.17
C LEU A 95 6.93 8.18 8.73
N LEU A 96 5.85 8.84 8.31
CA LEU A 96 5.46 10.16 8.80
C LEU A 96 5.08 10.13 10.27
N GLU A 97 4.39 9.11 10.74
CA GLU A 97 4.11 8.93 12.17
C GLU A 97 5.40 8.88 13.00
N SER A 98 6.41 8.15 12.50
CA SER A 98 7.72 8.08 13.16
C SER A 98 8.44 9.43 13.13
N LEU A 99 8.36 10.17 12.03
CA LEU A 99 8.95 11.50 11.88
C LEU A 99 8.29 12.52 12.81
N LEU A 100 6.97 12.55 12.85
CA LEU A 100 6.20 13.48 13.70
C LEU A 100 6.42 13.19 15.20
N ALA A 101 6.46 11.91 15.58
CA ALA A 101 6.78 11.51 16.95
C ALA A 101 8.19 11.95 17.39
N ARG A 102 9.19 11.85 16.49
CA ARG A 102 10.55 12.36 16.74
C ARG A 102 10.60 13.88 16.87
N ALA A 103 9.71 14.59 16.18
CA ALA A 103 9.55 16.03 16.31
C ALA A 103 8.81 16.44 17.60
N GLY A 104 8.46 15.47 18.48
CA GLY A 104 7.76 15.70 19.73
C GLY A 104 6.25 15.81 19.62
N MET A 105 5.65 15.59 18.43
CA MET A 105 4.22 15.67 18.22
C MET A 105 3.51 14.40 18.69
N ARG A 106 2.31 14.53 19.26
CA ARG A 106 1.51 13.42 19.74
C ARG A 106 0.52 12.97 18.65
N LEU A 107 0.59 11.70 18.26
CA LEU A 107 -0.39 11.13 17.34
C LEU A 107 -1.66 10.73 18.09
N VAL A 108 -2.81 11.26 17.63
CA VAL A 108 -4.13 10.97 18.21
C VAL A 108 -4.99 10.18 17.22
N ARG A 109 -5.85 9.31 17.76
CA ARG A 109 -6.79 8.50 16.96
C ARG A 109 -8.13 9.19 16.73
N ASP A 110 -8.55 10.05 17.65
CA ASP A 110 -9.77 10.83 17.53
C ASP A 110 -9.44 12.23 17.00
N HIS A 111 -9.95 12.55 15.83
CA HIS A 111 -9.74 13.86 15.20
C HIS A 111 -10.27 15.04 16.02
N ARG A 112 -11.19 14.79 16.97
CA ARG A 112 -11.72 15.84 17.86
C ARG A 112 -10.69 16.33 18.90
N GLN A 113 -9.64 15.53 19.12
CA GLN A 113 -8.52 15.87 20.00
C GLN A 113 -7.33 16.48 19.25
N ALA A 114 -7.45 16.62 17.92
CA ALA A 114 -6.35 17.05 17.07
C ALA A 114 -6.27 18.56 16.94
N ASP A 115 -5.08 19.11 17.12
CA ASP A 115 -4.75 20.49 16.75
C ASP A 115 -4.55 20.61 15.23
N VAL A 116 -4.02 19.53 14.61
CA VAL A 116 -3.82 19.41 13.17
C VAL A 116 -4.29 18.05 12.68
N ALA A 117 -5.10 18.03 11.63
CA ALA A 117 -5.45 16.81 10.92
C ALA A 117 -4.77 16.77 9.55
N ILE A 118 -4.23 15.59 9.21
CA ILE A 118 -3.55 15.34 7.95
C ILE A 118 -4.28 14.23 7.19
N VAL A 119 -4.63 14.50 5.94
CA VAL A 119 -5.20 13.50 5.02
C VAL A 119 -4.16 13.14 3.97
N ASN A 120 -3.62 11.91 4.05
CA ASN A 120 -2.75 11.36 3.01
C ASN A 120 -3.60 10.75 1.91
N GLY A 121 -3.57 11.36 0.70
CA GLY A 121 -4.48 11.05 -0.39
C GLY A 121 -3.80 10.60 -1.68
N CYS A 122 -4.51 9.76 -2.43
CA CYS A 122 -4.13 9.24 -3.74
C CYS A 122 -4.95 9.92 -4.85
N VAL A 123 -4.34 10.16 -6.02
CA VAL A 123 -5.02 10.68 -7.23
C VAL A 123 -5.18 9.60 -8.32
N VAL A 124 -4.68 8.40 -8.10
CA VAL A 124 -4.72 7.33 -9.12
C VAL A 124 -6.15 6.81 -9.31
N ARG A 125 -6.89 6.62 -8.21
CA ARG A 125 -8.26 6.13 -8.22
C ARG A 125 -9.22 7.24 -7.83
N GLU A 126 -10.21 7.53 -8.69
CA GLU A 126 -11.21 8.59 -8.48
C GLU A 126 -11.94 8.48 -7.15
N HIS A 127 -12.38 7.27 -6.81
CA HIS A 127 -13.06 7.02 -5.54
C HIS A 127 -12.16 7.29 -4.32
N ALA A 128 -10.86 6.95 -4.38
CA ALA A 128 -9.94 7.24 -3.29
C ALA A 128 -9.67 8.75 -3.18
N GLU A 129 -9.56 9.44 -4.30
CA GLU A 129 -9.43 10.90 -4.39
C GLU A 129 -10.64 11.59 -3.78
N ALA A 130 -11.86 11.24 -4.23
CA ALA A 130 -13.10 11.82 -3.73
C ALA A 130 -13.28 11.59 -2.21
N ARG A 131 -13.00 10.39 -1.71
CA ARG A 131 -13.04 10.09 -0.27
C ARG A 131 -12.04 10.90 0.54
N ALA A 132 -10.84 11.11 0.01
CA ALA A 132 -9.82 11.91 0.69
C ALA A 132 -10.23 13.39 0.79
N ILE A 133 -10.77 13.95 -0.30
CA ILE A 133 -11.31 15.33 -0.31
C ILE A 133 -12.48 15.45 0.67
N GLN A 134 -13.45 14.54 0.61
CA GLN A 134 -14.60 14.50 1.52
C GLN A 134 -14.17 14.41 3.00
N LYS A 135 -13.10 13.63 3.28
CA LYS A 135 -12.56 13.53 4.63
C LYS A 135 -11.96 14.85 5.09
N ALA A 136 -11.18 15.54 4.24
CA ALA A 136 -10.62 16.84 4.55
C ALA A 136 -11.72 17.87 4.84
N GLU A 137 -12.77 17.92 4.02
CA GLU A 137 -13.95 18.77 4.24
C GLU A 137 -14.68 18.43 5.55
N SER A 138 -14.86 17.12 5.84
CA SER A 138 -15.49 16.66 7.08
C SER A 138 -14.70 17.08 8.33
N LEU A 139 -13.36 16.98 8.29
CA LEU A 139 -12.49 17.42 9.38
C LEU A 139 -12.58 18.93 9.60
N ARG A 140 -12.60 19.71 8.53
CA ARG A 140 -12.77 21.17 8.59
C ARG A 140 -14.13 21.56 9.22
N ARG A 141 -15.21 20.96 8.74
CA ARG A 141 -16.56 21.18 9.29
C ARG A 141 -16.70 20.68 10.73
N GLY A 142 -15.91 19.65 11.11
CA GLY A 142 -15.85 19.11 12.47
C GLY A 142 -15.04 19.97 13.45
N GLY A 143 -14.56 21.17 13.03
CA GLY A 143 -13.89 22.13 13.90
C GLY A 143 -12.41 21.84 14.17
N VAL A 144 -11.75 20.96 13.39
CA VAL A 144 -10.29 20.78 13.51
C VAL A 144 -9.61 22.09 13.11
N PRO A 145 -8.74 22.68 13.97
CA PRO A 145 -8.16 24.00 13.75
C PRO A 145 -7.38 24.13 12.44
N ARG A 146 -6.60 23.07 12.07
CA ARG A 146 -5.81 23.07 10.84
C ARG A 146 -5.93 21.71 10.13
N VAL A 147 -6.21 21.76 8.82
CA VAL A 147 -6.34 20.56 7.98
C VAL A 147 -5.32 20.61 6.86
N GLY A 148 -4.45 19.58 6.79
CA GLY A 148 -3.47 19.42 5.73
C GLY A 148 -3.82 18.26 4.80
N VAL A 149 -3.50 18.39 3.53
CA VAL A 149 -3.57 17.30 2.55
C VAL A 149 -2.19 17.00 2.01
N ILE A 150 -1.83 15.73 2.03
CA ILE A 150 -0.52 15.26 1.63
C ILE A 150 -0.61 14.11 0.60
N GLY A 151 0.53 13.64 0.12
CA GLY A 151 0.60 12.57 -0.86
C GLY A 151 0.41 13.02 -2.29
N CYS A 152 0.03 12.09 -3.14
CA CYS A 152 -0.25 12.40 -4.54
C CYS A 152 -1.35 13.44 -4.70
N LEU A 153 -2.30 13.49 -3.76
CA LEU A 153 -3.43 14.41 -3.77
C LEU A 153 -3.01 15.88 -3.61
N ALA A 154 -1.89 16.15 -2.94
CA ALA A 154 -1.35 17.50 -2.81
C ALA A 154 -0.99 18.15 -4.16
N ARG A 155 -0.76 17.33 -5.20
CA ARG A 155 -0.45 17.79 -6.58
C ARG A 155 -1.67 17.82 -7.50
N ARG A 156 -2.86 17.69 -6.94
CA ARG A 156 -4.10 17.78 -7.72
C ARG A 156 -4.21 19.15 -8.37
N GLU A 157 -4.59 19.18 -9.64
CA GLU A 157 -4.93 20.42 -10.33
C GLU A 157 -6.12 21.11 -9.62
N GLY A 158 -5.99 22.40 -9.32
CA GLY A 158 -6.96 23.15 -8.53
C GLY A 158 -6.85 22.98 -7.01
N GLY A 159 -5.91 22.14 -6.52
CA GLY A 159 -5.69 21.92 -5.09
C GLY A 159 -6.85 21.24 -4.36
N VAL A 160 -6.92 21.41 -3.04
CA VAL A 160 -8.02 20.97 -2.17
C VAL A 160 -8.43 22.16 -1.32
N GLU A 161 -9.59 22.72 -1.60
CA GLU A 161 -10.08 23.99 -1.03
C GLU A 161 -10.22 23.95 0.50
N SER A 162 -10.56 22.80 1.05
CA SER A 162 -10.69 22.59 2.50
C SER A 162 -9.36 22.42 3.24
N ALA A 163 -8.21 22.44 2.54
CA ALA A 163 -6.91 22.28 3.15
C ALA A 163 -6.22 23.62 3.42
N ASP A 164 -5.66 23.77 4.64
CA ASP A 164 -4.83 24.93 5.02
C ASP A 164 -3.42 24.83 4.46
N PHE A 165 -2.95 23.60 4.20
CA PHE A 165 -1.65 23.36 3.58
C PHE A 165 -1.67 22.08 2.74
N LEU A 166 -0.79 22.06 1.71
CA LEU A 166 -0.59 20.93 0.82
C LEU A 166 0.89 20.55 0.84
N VAL A 167 1.21 19.26 1.06
CA VAL A 167 2.60 18.79 1.07
C VAL A 167 2.74 17.57 0.16
N SER A 168 3.49 17.73 -0.91
CA SER A 168 3.80 16.63 -1.83
C SER A 168 4.93 15.74 -1.28
N PRO A 169 5.06 14.48 -1.75
CA PRO A 169 5.95 13.48 -1.14
C PRO A 169 7.42 13.88 -1.04
N GLU A 170 7.90 14.75 -1.91
CA GLU A 170 9.28 15.24 -1.90
C GLU A 170 9.62 16.17 -0.74
N HIS A 171 8.62 16.72 -0.07
CA HIS A 171 8.77 17.69 1.02
C HIS A 171 8.34 17.15 2.38
N TYR A 172 8.22 15.84 2.52
CA TYR A 172 7.82 15.21 3.79
C TYR A 172 8.82 15.44 4.93
N ASP A 173 10.10 15.62 4.61
CA ASP A 173 11.14 16.03 5.55
C ASP A 173 10.83 17.35 6.27
N ARG A 174 10.09 18.26 5.60
CA ARG A 174 9.68 19.57 6.11
C ARG A 174 8.30 19.57 6.79
N LEU A 175 7.60 18.43 6.80
CA LEU A 175 6.20 18.38 7.27
C LEU A 175 6.06 18.86 8.72
N ALA A 176 6.98 18.49 9.62
CA ALA A 176 6.94 18.92 11.01
C ALA A 176 7.10 20.44 11.15
N GLU A 177 7.95 21.07 10.32
CA GLU A 177 8.12 22.53 10.29
C GLU A 177 6.88 23.25 9.78
N ILE A 178 6.25 22.71 8.72
CA ILE A 178 5.02 23.23 8.14
C ILE A 178 3.87 23.17 9.16
N ILE A 179 3.73 22.04 9.84
CA ILE A 179 2.71 21.86 10.88
C ILE A 179 2.93 22.84 12.03
N SER A 180 4.16 23.06 12.45
CA SER A 180 4.50 23.99 13.54
C SER A 180 4.41 25.46 13.17
N GLY A 181 4.11 25.79 11.91
CA GLY A 181 4.05 27.19 11.43
C GLY A 181 5.42 27.87 11.27
N ARG A 182 6.52 27.12 11.34
CA ARG A 182 7.89 27.64 11.16
C ARG A 182 8.25 27.93 9.71
N THR A 183 7.47 27.45 8.80
CA THR A 183 7.64 27.63 7.35
C THR A 183 6.29 27.99 6.73
N GLU A 184 6.27 28.90 5.76
CA GLU A 184 5.04 29.26 5.05
C GLU A 184 4.42 28.01 4.38
N ALA A 185 3.14 27.80 4.66
CA ALA A 185 2.38 26.61 4.28
C ALA A 185 2.25 26.41 2.75
N HIS A 186 2.49 27.45 1.96
CA HIS A 186 2.32 27.43 0.50
C HIS A 186 3.52 26.87 -0.29
N VAL A 187 4.61 26.46 0.36
CA VAL A 187 5.90 26.14 -0.28
C VAL A 187 6.01 24.72 -0.78
N ALA A 188 5.15 23.81 -0.35
CA ALA A 188 5.36 22.39 -0.57
C ALA A 188 4.69 21.79 -1.82
N VAL A 189 4.24 22.62 -2.74
CA VAL A 189 3.79 22.14 -4.07
C VAL A 189 4.67 22.79 -5.12
N SER A 190 5.57 22.00 -5.71
CA SER A 190 6.35 22.44 -6.87
C SER A 190 5.39 22.93 -7.94
N ARG A 191 5.36 24.26 -8.16
CA ARG A 191 4.51 24.89 -9.17
C ARG A 191 4.91 24.36 -10.55
N ARG A 192 3.95 23.67 -11.18
CA ARG A 192 3.83 23.41 -12.62
C ARG A 192 4.97 22.68 -13.29
N ILE A 193 4.75 21.38 -13.51
CA ILE A 193 5.24 20.73 -14.71
C ILE A 193 4.40 21.30 -15.87
N ARG A 194 4.91 22.30 -16.59
CA ARG A 194 4.40 22.63 -17.94
C ARG A 194 4.83 21.49 -18.85
N PRO A 195 3.90 20.73 -19.47
CA PRO A 195 4.30 19.84 -20.54
C PRO A 195 4.81 20.69 -21.69
N LEU A 196 6.09 20.54 -22.02
CA LEU A 196 6.57 21.02 -23.31
C LEU A 196 5.94 20.15 -24.42
N PRO A 197 5.64 20.70 -25.60
CA PRO A 197 5.19 19.93 -26.74
C PRO A 197 6.25 18.88 -27.08
N GLY A 198 5.95 17.60 -26.81
CA GLY A 198 6.79 16.47 -27.22
C GLY A 198 7.56 15.72 -26.14
N LYS A 199 7.82 16.28 -24.95
CA LYS A 199 8.37 15.56 -23.79
C LYS A 199 7.91 16.24 -22.50
N PRO A 200 7.34 15.52 -21.52
CA PRO A 200 7.14 16.10 -20.20
C PRO A 200 8.52 16.35 -19.57
N GLU A 201 8.86 17.59 -19.28
CA GLU A 201 9.90 17.89 -18.31
C GLU A 201 9.41 17.45 -16.95
N LEU A 202 9.76 16.25 -16.58
CA LEU A 202 9.61 15.77 -15.22
C LEU A 202 10.79 16.38 -14.44
N THR A 203 10.52 17.36 -13.61
CA THR A 203 11.49 17.75 -12.58
C THR A 203 11.77 16.52 -11.75
N GLY A 204 13.03 16.10 -11.72
CA GLY A 204 13.46 15.00 -10.88
C GLY A 204 13.04 15.25 -9.44
N TYR A 205 12.67 14.21 -8.76
CA TYR A 205 12.48 14.26 -7.31
C TYR A 205 13.88 14.34 -6.69
N GLU A 206 14.33 15.52 -6.35
CA GLU A 206 15.68 15.76 -5.80
C GLU A 206 15.73 15.78 -4.28
N GLY A 207 14.60 15.59 -3.60
CA GLY A 207 14.56 15.57 -2.14
C GLY A 207 14.85 14.18 -1.56
N PRO A 208 15.40 14.09 -0.33
CA PRO A 208 15.67 12.83 0.37
C PRO A 208 14.39 12.02 0.64
N GLY A 209 13.22 12.65 0.59
CA GLY A 209 11.94 12.06 0.92
C GLY A 209 11.96 11.46 2.32
N LEU A 210 11.34 10.30 2.47
CA LEU A 210 11.37 9.54 3.72
C LEU A 210 12.45 8.43 3.71
N ALA A 211 13.42 8.48 2.79
CA ALA A 211 14.55 7.56 2.79
C ALA A 211 15.36 7.73 4.09
N GLY A 212 15.68 6.63 4.75
CA GLY A 212 16.46 6.66 5.99
C GLY A 212 15.68 7.01 7.26
N VAL A 213 14.35 7.18 7.21
CA VAL A 213 13.53 7.30 8.44
C VAL A 213 13.42 5.93 9.10
N LEU A 214 14.35 5.63 10.00
CA LEU A 214 14.43 4.38 10.76
C LEU A 214 14.62 4.70 12.26
N PRO A 215 14.21 3.81 13.17
CA PRO A 215 13.39 2.62 12.96
C PRO A 215 11.90 2.95 12.85
N ARG A 216 11.14 2.15 12.11
CA ARG A 216 9.68 2.13 12.14
C ARG A 216 9.18 0.80 12.69
N VAL A 217 8.07 0.82 13.40
CA VAL A 217 7.45 -0.39 13.93
C VAL A 217 6.29 -0.78 13.00
N PRO A 218 6.39 -1.92 12.31
CA PRO A 218 5.30 -2.39 11.45
C PRO A 218 4.04 -2.69 12.25
N ARG A 219 2.88 -2.31 11.71
CA ARG A 219 1.58 -2.53 12.36
C ARG A 219 1.02 -3.94 12.15
N GLY A 220 1.83 -4.92 11.79
CA GLY A 220 1.33 -6.23 11.43
C GLY A 220 2.38 -7.31 11.43
N VAL A 221 2.02 -8.48 10.88
CA VAL A 221 2.97 -9.56 10.59
C VAL A 221 3.85 -9.24 9.38
N GLY A 222 3.37 -8.33 8.52
CA GLY A 222 4.03 -7.89 7.30
C GLY A 222 4.38 -6.41 7.32
N ALA A 223 5.35 -6.03 6.49
CA ALA A 223 5.77 -4.66 6.25
C ALA A 223 5.89 -4.38 4.75
N TRP A 224 5.54 -3.17 4.34
CA TRP A 224 5.88 -2.69 3.00
C TRP A 224 7.27 -2.05 3.02
N LEU A 225 8.02 -2.24 1.94
CA LEU A 225 9.34 -1.65 1.76
C LEU A 225 9.45 -1.08 0.35
N ALA A 226 9.55 0.23 0.23
CA ALA A 226 9.75 0.89 -1.05
C ALA A 226 11.18 0.68 -1.54
N ILE A 227 11.33 0.12 -2.76
CA ILE A 227 12.62 -0.06 -3.43
C ILE A 227 12.84 1.00 -4.51
N SER A 228 11.76 1.57 -5.03
CA SER A 228 11.78 2.65 -6.02
C SER A 228 10.59 3.58 -5.84
N ARG A 229 10.66 4.75 -6.42
CA ARG A 229 9.57 5.74 -6.51
C ARG A 229 9.56 6.37 -7.89
N GLY A 230 8.37 6.90 -8.31
CA GLY A 230 8.19 7.42 -9.65
C GLY A 230 8.09 6.33 -10.70
N CYS A 231 7.86 6.70 -11.96
CA CYS A 231 7.72 5.75 -13.06
C CYS A 231 7.94 6.42 -14.40
N ASP A 232 8.78 5.82 -15.23
CA ASP A 232 9.13 6.30 -16.58
C ASP A 232 8.39 5.55 -17.70
N ASN A 233 7.35 4.78 -17.39
CA ASN A 233 6.58 4.04 -18.40
C ASN A 233 5.65 4.92 -19.24
N PHE A 234 5.25 6.08 -18.74
CA PHE A 234 4.38 7.03 -19.43
C PHE A 234 3.14 6.40 -20.07
N CYS A 235 2.52 5.43 -19.41
CA CYS A 235 1.24 4.89 -19.86
C CYS A 235 0.25 6.05 -20.04
N SER A 236 -0.45 6.09 -21.18
CA SER A 236 -1.21 7.27 -21.61
C SER A 236 -2.33 7.72 -20.67
N TYR A 237 -2.81 6.82 -19.83
CA TYR A 237 -3.87 7.08 -18.82
C TYR A 237 -3.33 7.41 -17.43
N CYS A 238 -2.02 7.26 -17.20
CA CYS A 238 -1.44 7.22 -15.86
C CYS A 238 -1.01 8.61 -15.39
N VAL A 239 -1.44 8.97 -14.18
CA VAL A 239 -1.05 10.24 -13.52
C VAL A 239 0.24 10.09 -12.69
N VAL A 240 0.75 8.88 -12.50
CA VAL A 240 1.90 8.62 -11.62
C VAL A 240 3.14 9.43 -11.98
N PRO A 241 3.57 9.52 -13.27
CA PRO A 241 4.71 10.37 -13.64
C PRO A 241 4.51 11.82 -13.21
N HIS A 242 3.29 12.34 -13.30
CA HIS A 242 2.94 13.71 -12.91
C HIS A 242 2.85 13.90 -11.38
N ALA A 243 2.43 12.86 -10.65
CA ALA A 243 2.24 12.92 -9.21
C ALA A 243 3.49 12.54 -8.40
N ARG A 244 4.36 11.67 -8.94
CA ARG A 244 5.51 11.10 -8.24
C ARG A 244 6.85 11.31 -8.96
N GLY A 245 6.85 11.92 -10.14
CA GLY A 245 8.05 12.23 -10.90
C GLY A 245 8.68 11.01 -11.61
N LYS A 246 9.93 11.21 -12.04
CA LYS A 246 10.78 10.16 -12.64
C LYS A 246 11.02 9.00 -11.68
N GLU A 247 11.30 7.84 -12.29
CA GLU A 247 11.72 6.68 -11.50
C GLU A 247 13.09 6.92 -10.86
N VAL A 248 13.14 6.69 -9.54
CA VAL A 248 14.38 6.71 -8.76
C VAL A 248 14.40 5.43 -7.93
N SER A 249 15.35 4.56 -8.22
CA SER A 249 15.63 3.35 -7.45
C SER A 249 16.52 3.68 -6.25
N ARG A 250 16.21 3.08 -5.09
CA ARG A 250 17.00 3.23 -3.88
C ARG A 250 18.28 2.41 -3.97
N ASP A 251 19.29 2.83 -3.25
CA ASP A 251 20.51 2.05 -3.05
C ASP A 251 20.19 0.66 -2.47
N ALA A 252 20.83 -0.39 -3.03
CA ALA A 252 20.56 -1.77 -2.61
C ALA A 252 20.99 -2.05 -1.17
N ASP A 253 22.05 -1.39 -0.68
CA ASP A 253 22.53 -1.54 0.71
C ASP A 253 21.59 -0.85 1.68
N GLU A 254 21.01 0.30 1.31
CA GLU A 254 19.96 0.95 2.10
C GLU A 254 18.71 0.07 2.22
N VAL A 255 18.28 -0.54 1.11
CA VAL A 255 17.16 -1.49 1.11
C VAL A 255 17.43 -2.64 2.07
N VAL A 256 18.63 -3.23 2.03
CA VAL A 256 19.04 -4.33 2.92
C VAL A 256 19.08 -3.88 4.39
N ARG A 257 19.65 -2.72 4.69
CA ARG A 257 19.68 -2.19 6.08
C ARG A 257 18.27 -2.00 6.66
N GLU A 258 17.33 -1.52 5.83
CA GLU A 258 15.93 -1.40 6.26
C GLU A 258 15.30 -2.78 6.48
N MET A 259 15.59 -3.77 5.62
CA MET A 259 15.15 -5.16 5.80
C MET A 259 15.67 -5.76 7.11
N GLU A 260 16.94 -5.56 7.42
CA GLU A 260 17.54 -6.02 8.69
C GLU A 260 16.84 -5.41 9.91
N SER A 261 16.55 -4.11 9.85
CA SER A 261 15.82 -3.40 10.91
C SER A 261 14.39 -3.97 11.08
N LEU A 262 13.67 -4.23 9.98
CA LEU A 262 12.34 -4.83 10.01
C LEU A 262 12.36 -6.26 10.55
N ALA A 263 13.38 -7.04 10.18
CA ALA A 263 13.56 -8.41 10.69
C ALA A 263 13.83 -8.41 12.20
N ALA A 264 14.69 -7.51 12.67
CA ALA A 264 14.97 -7.31 14.11
C ALA A 264 13.71 -6.90 14.89
N ALA A 265 12.80 -6.13 14.27
CA ALA A 265 11.48 -5.78 14.82
C ALA A 265 10.48 -6.94 14.80
N GLY A 266 10.84 -8.13 14.30
CA GLY A 266 10.02 -9.34 14.30
C GLY A 266 9.07 -9.51 13.12
N THR A 267 9.20 -8.69 12.07
CA THR A 267 8.43 -8.83 10.82
C THR A 267 8.57 -10.24 10.22
N LYS A 268 7.48 -10.82 9.73
CA LYS A 268 7.45 -12.16 9.12
C LYS A 268 7.36 -12.14 7.60
N GLU A 269 6.74 -11.12 7.05
CA GLU A 269 6.61 -10.95 5.60
C GLU A 269 7.01 -9.53 5.21
N VAL A 270 7.85 -9.37 4.21
CA VAL A 270 8.14 -8.07 3.60
C VAL A 270 7.61 -8.04 2.17
N THR A 271 6.94 -6.95 1.81
CA THR A 271 6.49 -6.72 0.44
C THR A 271 7.27 -5.55 -0.16
N LEU A 272 8.08 -5.85 -1.18
CA LEU A 272 8.78 -4.84 -1.96
C LEU A 272 7.77 -4.08 -2.82
N ILE A 273 7.75 -2.77 -2.72
CA ILE A 273 6.82 -1.90 -3.46
C ILE A 273 7.55 -0.78 -4.19
N GLY A 274 6.90 -0.27 -5.22
CA GLY A 274 7.28 0.86 -6.06
C GLY A 274 6.11 1.22 -6.95
N GLN A 275 6.29 2.04 -7.97
CA GLN A 275 5.30 2.25 -9.01
C GLN A 275 5.51 1.29 -10.20
N ASN A 276 6.74 0.79 -10.35
CA ASN A 276 7.14 -0.33 -11.19
C ASN A 276 8.35 -0.99 -10.53
N VAL A 277 8.17 -2.09 -9.81
CA VAL A 277 9.27 -2.71 -9.04
C VAL A 277 10.28 -3.43 -9.93
N ASN A 278 9.83 -3.97 -11.05
CA ASN A 278 10.68 -4.79 -11.91
C ASN A 278 11.51 -3.98 -12.93
N SER A 279 11.37 -2.65 -12.95
CA SER A 279 12.32 -1.73 -13.59
C SER A 279 13.46 -1.28 -12.66
N TYR A 280 13.43 -1.68 -11.36
CA TYR A 280 14.45 -1.29 -10.40
C TYR A 280 15.86 -1.47 -10.96
N ARG A 281 16.65 -0.38 -10.86
CA ARG A 281 18.06 -0.35 -11.24
C ARG A 281 18.79 0.72 -10.45
N HIS A 282 19.78 0.30 -9.65
CA HIS A 282 20.69 1.21 -8.97
C HIS A 282 22.14 0.76 -9.21
N GLY A 283 22.92 1.59 -9.88
CA GLY A 283 24.26 1.22 -10.33
C GLY A 283 24.22 -0.03 -11.23
N SER A 284 24.96 -1.06 -10.87
CA SER A 284 24.99 -2.36 -11.55
C SER A 284 23.91 -3.34 -11.08
N VAL A 285 23.15 -3.01 -10.03
CA VAL A 285 22.14 -3.89 -9.42
C VAL A 285 20.80 -3.67 -10.10
N ASP A 286 20.31 -4.67 -10.84
CA ASP A 286 18.95 -4.73 -11.38
C ASP A 286 17.97 -5.45 -10.43
N PHE A 287 16.69 -5.48 -10.80
CA PHE A 287 15.67 -6.12 -9.96
C PHE A 287 15.92 -7.62 -9.69
N PRO A 288 16.26 -8.46 -10.69
CA PRO A 288 16.65 -9.84 -10.43
C PRO A 288 17.81 -9.97 -9.43
N SER A 289 18.86 -9.15 -9.60
CA SER A 289 20.02 -9.17 -8.69
C SER A 289 19.67 -8.74 -7.27
N LEU A 290 18.76 -7.77 -7.12
CA LEU A 290 18.22 -7.40 -5.81
C LEU A 290 17.44 -8.56 -5.19
N LEU A 291 16.59 -9.26 -5.96
CA LEU A 291 15.84 -10.43 -5.49
C LEU A 291 16.76 -11.56 -5.06
N GLU A 292 17.81 -11.89 -5.83
CA GLU A 292 18.81 -12.90 -5.44
C GLU A 292 19.51 -12.53 -4.12
N ARG A 293 19.85 -11.26 -3.94
CA ARG A 293 20.45 -10.76 -2.71
C ARG A 293 19.49 -10.91 -1.53
N VAL A 294 18.24 -10.50 -1.69
CA VAL A 294 17.18 -10.60 -0.67
C VAL A 294 16.92 -12.06 -0.28
N ASP A 295 16.82 -12.97 -1.25
CA ASP A 295 16.60 -14.38 -1.01
C ASP A 295 17.77 -15.04 -0.26
N ARG A 296 19.00 -14.74 -0.64
CA ARG A 296 20.22 -15.24 0.02
C ARG A 296 20.31 -14.82 1.47
N LEU A 297 19.90 -13.61 1.81
CA LEU A 297 19.90 -13.10 3.19
C LEU A 297 18.89 -13.82 4.08
N SER A 298 17.81 -14.38 3.51
CA SER A 298 16.79 -15.17 4.21
C SER A 298 16.29 -14.54 5.53
N LEU A 299 16.22 -13.20 5.57
CA LEU A 299 15.83 -12.45 6.77
C LEU A 299 14.37 -12.67 7.17
N PHE A 300 13.52 -13.00 6.20
CA PHE A 300 12.08 -13.20 6.40
C PHE A 300 11.66 -14.59 5.91
N PRO A 301 10.69 -15.22 6.58
CA PRO A 301 10.04 -16.41 6.02
C PRO A 301 9.38 -16.15 4.66
N ARG A 302 8.94 -14.90 4.42
CA ARG A 302 8.24 -14.52 3.19
C ARG A 302 8.65 -13.17 2.67
N VAL A 303 8.89 -13.12 1.37
CA VAL A 303 9.12 -11.92 0.58
C VAL A 303 8.11 -11.89 -0.55
N ARG A 304 7.49 -10.73 -0.77
CA ARG A 304 6.62 -10.45 -1.93
C ARG A 304 7.09 -9.22 -2.66
N PHE A 305 6.61 -9.05 -3.87
CA PHE A 305 6.71 -7.78 -4.59
C PHE A 305 5.41 -7.51 -5.34
N LEU A 306 5.08 -6.25 -5.50
CA LEU A 306 3.85 -5.78 -6.18
C LEU A 306 4.18 -4.71 -7.21
N THR A 307 3.20 -4.40 -8.06
CA THR A 307 3.31 -3.34 -9.08
C THR A 307 4.37 -3.60 -10.15
N SER A 308 4.33 -4.81 -10.73
CA SER A 308 5.17 -5.16 -11.88
C SER A 308 4.58 -4.64 -13.19
N HIS A 309 5.46 -4.37 -14.17
CA HIS A 309 5.03 -4.09 -15.54
C HIS A 309 5.41 -5.28 -16.45
N PRO A 310 4.49 -5.81 -17.29
CA PRO A 310 4.77 -6.99 -18.12
C PRO A 310 5.99 -6.84 -19.02
N ARG A 311 6.19 -5.66 -19.63
CA ARG A 311 7.36 -5.37 -20.48
C ARG A 311 8.69 -5.56 -19.76
N ASP A 312 8.75 -5.22 -18.48
CA ASP A 312 9.97 -5.22 -17.68
C ASP A 312 10.14 -6.53 -16.88
N MET A 313 9.22 -7.52 -17.05
CA MET A 313 9.30 -8.81 -16.38
C MET A 313 10.29 -9.74 -17.11
N LEU A 314 11.51 -9.81 -16.60
CA LEU A 314 12.54 -10.65 -17.15
C LEU A 314 12.34 -12.13 -16.81
N ARG A 315 12.73 -13.01 -17.71
CA ARG A 315 12.77 -14.48 -17.49
C ARG A 315 13.54 -14.82 -16.23
N ARG A 316 14.72 -14.22 -15.99
CA ARG A 316 15.56 -14.40 -14.81
C ARG A 316 14.80 -14.11 -13.53
N THR A 317 13.92 -13.10 -13.49
CA THR A 317 13.07 -12.81 -12.34
C THR A 317 12.17 -13.99 -12.00
N LEU A 318 11.51 -14.58 -13.01
CA LEU A 318 10.63 -15.74 -12.80
C LEU A 318 11.39 -16.98 -12.34
N GLU A 319 12.60 -17.21 -12.87
CA GLU A 319 13.48 -18.33 -12.47
C GLU A 319 13.94 -18.18 -11.01
N ILE A 320 14.30 -16.97 -10.58
CA ILE A 320 14.66 -16.70 -9.18
C ILE A 320 13.46 -16.94 -8.25
N VAL A 321 12.28 -16.41 -8.60
CA VAL A 321 11.07 -16.61 -7.80
C VAL A 321 10.72 -18.09 -7.69
N ALA A 322 10.83 -18.84 -8.78
CA ALA A 322 10.53 -20.28 -8.81
C ALA A 322 11.49 -21.11 -7.96
N ALA A 323 12.78 -20.74 -7.91
CA ALA A 323 13.81 -21.44 -7.15
C ALA A 323 13.84 -21.03 -5.66
N SER A 324 13.23 -19.90 -5.30
CA SER A 324 13.32 -19.32 -3.97
C SER A 324 12.43 -20.04 -2.94
N ASN A 325 12.99 -20.21 -1.74
CA ASN A 325 12.24 -20.68 -0.58
C ASN A 325 11.57 -19.52 0.21
N THR A 326 12.02 -18.28 0.04
CA THR A 326 11.50 -17.11 0.77
C THR A 326 10.57 -16.27 -0.09
N ILE A 327 10.87 -16.08 -1.38
CA ILE A 327 10.01 -15.29 -2.28
C ILE A 327 8.73 -16.07 -2.59
N CYS A 328 7.60 -15.44 -2.35
CA CYS A 328 6.29 -16.05 -2.53
C CYS A 328 5.95 -16.24 -4.00
N HIS A 329 5.38 -17.41 -4.35
CA HIS A 329 4.89 -17.70 -5.70
C HIS A 329 3.58 -16.95 -5.98
N HIS A 330 3.65 -15.64 -5.95
CA HIS A 330 2.54 -14.72 -6.23
C HIS A 330 3.03 -13.59 -7.12
N LEU A 331 2.40 -13.43 -8.27
CA LEU A 331 2.70 -12.40 -9.25
C LEU A 331 1.49 -11.49 -9.46
N HIS A 332 1.67 -10.18 -9.27
CA HIS A 332 0.73 -9.18 -9.73
C HIS A 332 1.24 -8.63 -11.06
N LEU A 333 0.57 -8.98 -12.16
CA LEU A 333 1.00 -8.67 -13.53
C LEU A 333 -0.13 -7.97 -14.30
N PRO A 334 -0.20 -6.64 -14.26
CA PRO A 334 -1.29 -5.85 -14.86
C PRO A 334 -1.36 -5.99 -16.38
N LEU A 335 -2.41 -6.64 -16.90
CA LEU A 335 -2.72 -6.78 -18.32
C LEU A 335 -3.17 -5.44 -18.94
N GLN A 336 -4.02 -4.71 -18.22
CA GLN A 336 -4.75 -3.51 -18.60
C GLN A 336 -5.80 -3.73 -19.70
N ALA A 337 -5.44 -4.29 -20.86
CA ALA A 337 -6.37 -4.63 -21.95
C ALA A 337 -5.90 -5.89 -22.70
N GLY A 338 -6.83 -6.67 -23.22
CA GLY A 338 -6.55 -7.88 -24.01
C GLY A 338 -6.56 -7.64 -25.54
N SER A 339 -6.25 -6.43 -25.98
CA SER A 339 -6.25 -6.03 -27.39
C SER A 339 -5.03 -5.19 -27.70
N ASP A 340 -4.22 -5.60 -28.70
CA ASP A 340 -3.00 -4.89 -29.10
C ASP A 340 -3.26 -3.45 -29.55
N PRO A 341 -4.30 -3.12 -30.33
CA PRO A 341 -4.63 -1.73 -30.63
C PRO A 341 -4.88 -0.88 -29.39
N VAL A 342 -5.54 -1.42 -28.36
CA VAL A 342 -5.78 -0.71 -27.09
C VAL A 342 -4.49 -0.59 -26.29
N LEU A 343 -3.70 -1.66 -26.15
CA LEU A 343 -2.39 -1.65 -25.48
C LEU A 343 -1.44 -0.63 -26.10
N LYS A 344 -1.42 -0.54 -27.44
CA LYS A 344 -0.63 0.47 -28.17
C LYS A 344 -1.07 1.90 -27.83
N ARG A 345 -2.39 2.16 -27.82
CA ARG A 345 -2.92 3.48 -27.42
C ARG A 345 -2.66 3.78 -25.94
N MET A 346 -2.68 2.77 -25.08
CA MET A 346 -2.31 2.87 -23.68
C MET A 346 -0.80 3.08 -23.46
N ASN A 347 0.03 2.98 -24.50
CA ASN A 347 1.49 3.04 -24.44
C ASN A 347 2.09 1.98 -23.50
N ARG A 348 1.64 0.72 -23.66
CA ARG A 348 2.06 -0.37 -22.75
C ARG A 348 3.37 -1.03 -23.18
N GLY A 349 3.75 -0.96 -24.47
CA GLY A 349 5.03 -1.45 -24.98
C GLY A 349 5.17 -2.98 -24.95
N TYR A 350 4.05 -3.71 -24.96
CA TYR A 350 3.99 -5.17 -25.15
C TYR A 350 2.70 -5.55 -25.89
N THR A 351 2.68 -6.75 -26.46
CA THR A 351 1.53 -7.37 -27.11
C THR A 351 0.82 -8.37 -26.19
N VAL A 352 -0.40 -8.73 -26.55
CA VAL A 352 -1.17 -9.78 -25.84
C VAL A 352 -0.44 -11.12 -25.89
N GLU A 353 0.24 -11.45 -27.01
CA GLU A 353 0.95 -12.72 -27.14
C GLU A 353 2.24 -12.77 -26.29
N GLU A 354 2.97 -11.68 -26.18
CA GLU A 354 4.11 -11.56 -25.25
C GLU A 354 3.63 -11.72 -23.79
N TYR A 355 2.51 -11.10 -23.45
CA TYR A 355 1.90 -11.26 -22.13
C TYR A 355 1.52 -12.73 -21.84
N ARG A 356 0.84 -13.39 -22.79
CA ARG A 356 0.48 -14.81 -22.68
C ARG A 356 1.70 -15.71 -22.53
N SER A 357 2.75 -15.44 -23.30
CA SER A 357 4.01 -16.17 -23.25
C SER A 357 4.66 -16.05 -21.87
N LEU A 358 4.62 -14.85 -21.28
CA LEU A 358 5.11 -14.61 -19.93
C LEU A 358 4.30 -15.40 -18.88
N VAL A 359 2.97 -15.42 -19.00
CA VAL A 359 2.08 -16.18 -18.12
C VAL A 359 2.34 -17.69 -18.25
N ARG A 360 2.49 -18.20 -19.49
CA ARG A 360 2.82 -19.62 -19.73
C ARG A 360 4.16 -20.01 -19.08
N LEU A 361 5.18 -19.14 -19.24
CA LEU A 361 6.48 -19.35 -18.59
C LEU A 361 6.37 -19.37 -17.06
N ALA A 362 5.67 -18.40 -16.48
CA ALA A 362 5.46 -18.35 -15.03
C ALA A 362 4.78 -19.62 -14.50
N ARG A 363 3.77 -20.13 -15.21
CA ARG A 363 3.07 -21.38 -14.84
C ARG A 363 3.90 -22.65 -15.07
N LYS A 364 4.75 -22.64 -16.09
CA LYS A 364 5.69 -23.76 -16.32
C LYS A 364 6.70 -23.87 -15.18
N LEU A 365 7.24 -22.74 -14.71
CA LEU A 365 8.20 -22.68 -13.62
C LEU A 365 7.53 -22.87 -12.24
N MET A 366 6.33 -22.35 -12.07
CA MET A 366 5.57 -22.37 -10.82
C MET A 366 4.12 -22.82 -11.10
N PRO A 367 3.81 -24.12 -11.15
CA PRO A 367 2.46 -24.62 -11.53
C PRO A 367 1.30 -24.05 -10.69
N HIS A 368 1.57 -23.73 -9.42
CA HIS A 368 0.59 -23.20 -8.48
C HIS A 368 0.73 -21.68 -8.24
N VAL A 369 1.45 -20.95 -9.10
CA VAL A 369 1.61 -19.51 -8.94
C VAL A 369 0.25 -18.80 -8.81
N GLY A 370 0.11 -17.98 -7.77
CA GLY A 370 -1.00 -17.05 -7.66
C GLY A 370 -0.79 -15.90 -8.64
N LEU A 371 -1.73 -15.71 -9.56
CA LEU A 371 -1.63 -14.68 -10.58
C LEU A 371 -2.77 -13.68 -10.45
N THR A 372 -2.42 -12.43 -10.18
CA THR A 372 -3.38 -11.32 -10.12
C THR A 372 -3.06 -10.27 -11.17
N THR A 373 -4.06 -9.47 -11.56
CA THR A 373 -3.92 -8.49 -12.64
C THR A 373 -4.81 -7.27 -12.42
N ASP A 374 -4.54 -6.20 -13.18
CA ASP A 374 -5.42 -5.05 -13.38
C ASP A 374 -5.95 -5.06 -14.80
N ILE A 375 -7.25 -4.78 -14.98
CA ILE A 375 -7.90 -4.70 -16.28
C ILE A 375 -8.80 -3.47 -16.33
N MET A 376 -8.68 -2.71 -17.41
CA MET A 376 -9.45 -1.49 -17.65
C MET A 376 -10.31 -1.65 -18.88
N VAL A 377 -11.60 -1.29 -18.81
CA VAL A 377 -12.53 -1.22 -19.94
C VAL A 377 -12.95 0.21 -20.22
N GLY A 378 -13.44 0.44 -21.42
CA GLY A 378 -13.91 1.78 -21.82
C GLY A 378 -12.81 2.78 -22.12
N PHE A 379 -11.61 2.30 -22.42
CA PHE A 379 -10.53 3.18 -22.85
C PHE A 379 -10.90 3.90 -24.15
N PRO A 380 -10.54 5.20 -24.36
CA PRO A 380 -10.91 5.95 -25.56
C PRO A 380 -10.62 5.19 -26.86
N GLY A 381 -11.68 5.01 -27.66
CA GLY A 381 -11.64 4.27 -28.93
C GLY A 381 -11.56 2.75 -28.79
N GLU A 382 -11.86 2.15 -27.62
CA GLU A 382 -12.03 0.71 -27.45
C GLU A 382 -13.27 0.24 -28.18
N SER A 383 -13.13 -0.58 -29.23
CA SER A 383 -14.23 -1.17 -29.95
C SER A 383 -14.87 -2.35 -29.19
N GLU A 384 -16.04 -2.81 -29.63
CA GLU A 384 -16.66 -4.03 -29.11
C GLU A 384 -15.79 -5.26 -29.36
N SER A 385 -15.10 -5.32 -30.51
CA SER A 385 -14.16 -6.39 -30.81
C SER A 385 -12.96 -6.39 -29.85
N ASP A 386 -12.45 -5.23 -29.46
CA ASP A 386 -11.35 -5.09 -28.49
C ASP A 386 -11.77 -5.57 -27.09
N PHE A 387 -12.98 -5.22 -26.68
CA PHE A 387 -13.56 -5.69 -25.42
C PHE A 387 -13.71 -7.22 -25.40
N ARG A 388 -14.24 -7.81 -26.48
CA ARG A 388 -14.35 -9.28 -26.60
C ARG A 388 -13.00 -9.98 -26.56
N ARG A 389 -11.95 -9.40 -27.15
CA ARG A 389 -10.58 -9.92 -27.05
C ARG A 389 -10.09 -9.87 -25.60
N THR A 390 -10.40 -8.80 -24.86
CA THR A 390 -10.06 -8.69 -23.44
C THR A 390 -10.72 -9.81 -22.63
N LEU A 391 -12.01 -10.08 -22.84
CA LEU A 391 -12.71 -11.19 -22.20
C LEU A 391 -12.12 -12.56 -22.59
N ALA A 392 -11.67 -12.72 -23.84
CA ALA A 392 -11.01 -13.96 -24.28
C ALA A 392 -9.69 -14.20 -23.53
N VAL A 393 -8.87 -13.16 -23.33
CA VAL A 393 -7.64 -13.26 -22.53
C VAL A 393 -7.95 -13.62 -21.07
N VAL A 394 -8.98 -13.01 -20.47
CA VAL A 394 -9.40 -13.32 -19.09
C VAL A 394 -9.77 -14.79 -18.94
N ARG A 395 -10.54 -15.33 -19.89
CA ARG A 395 -10.97 -16.73 -19.89
C ARG A 395 -9.82 -17.71 -20.14
N ASP A 396 -8.87 -17.34 -20.98
CA ASP A 396 -7.68 -18.15 -21.29
C ASP A 396 -6.69 -18.17 -20.14
N VAL A 397 -6.42 -17.00 -19.56
CA VAL A 397 -5.45 -16.89 -18.46
C VAL A 397 -6.00 -17.40 -17.14
N GLU A 398 -7.28 -17.27 -16.85
CA GLU A 398 -7.89 -17.66 -15.56
C GLU A 398 -7.07 -17.13 -14.36
N TYR A 399 -7.19 -15.83 -14.07
CA TYR A 399 -6.53 -15.21 -12.94
C TYR A 399 -7.11 -15.69 -11.60
N ASP A 400 -6.29 -15.70 -10.54
CA ASP A 400 -6.77 -15.94 -9.17
C ASP A 400 -7.60 -14.76 -8.65
N ALA A 401 -7.29 -13.53 -9.10
CA ALA A 401 -8.09 -12.33 -8.89
C ALA A 401 -7.71 -11.25 -9.92
N ALA A 402 -8.64 -10.32 -10.19
CA ALA A 402 -8.35 -9.13 -10.97
C ALA A 402 -8.98 -7.89 -10.34
N PHE A 403 -8.26 -6.78 -10.37
CA PHE A 403 -8.83 -5.46 -10.12
C PHE A 403 -9.35 -4.91 -11.46
N THR A 404 -10.64 -4.63 -11.51
CA THR A 404 -11.32 -4.21 -12.74
C THR A 404 -11.76 -2.75 -12.63
N PHE A 405 -11.53 -1.98 -13.67
CA PHE A 405 -11.78 -0.53 -13.69
C PHE A 405 -12.50 -0.12 -14.98
N GLY A 406 -13.47 0.79 -14.86
CA GLY A 406 -13.87 1.62 -15.98
C GLY A 406 -12.85 2.76 -16.16
N TYR A 407 -12.53 3.09 -17.41
CA TYR A 407 -11.67 4.25 -17.68
C TYR A 407 -12.27 5.53 -17.10
N SER A 408 -11.48 6.26 -16.36
CA SER A 408 -11.82 7.58 -15.82
C SER A 408 -10.82 8.63 -16.36
N ARG A 409 -11.36 9.68 -16.97
CA ARG A 409 -10.55 10.78 -17.54
C ARG A 409 -9.79 11.50 -16.44
N ARG A 410 -8.46 11.59 -16.57
CA ARG A 410 -7.56 12.26 -15.63
C ARG A 410 -6.89 13.46 -16.28
N GLY A 411 -7.03 14.64 -15.68
CA GLY A 411 -6.36 15.85 -16.14
C GLY A 411 -4.86 15.65 -16.31
N GLY A 412 -4.27 16.28 -17.32
CA GLY A 412 -2.84 16.19 -17.60
C GLY A 412 -2.38 14.94 -18.36
N THR A 413 -3.15 13.84 -18.36
CA THR A 413 -2.78 12.61 -19.07
C THR A 413 -2.98 12.69 -20.58
N ALA A 414 -2.19 11.92 -21.35
CA ALA A 414 -2.36 11.85 -22.81
C ALA A 414 -3.74 11.30 -23.19
N ALA A 415 -4.23 10.27 -22.49
CA ALA A 415 -5.53 9.67 -22.74
C ALA A 415 -6.71 10.63 -22.51
N ALA A 416 -6.55 11.64 -21.65
CA ALA A 416 -7.59 12.66 -21.45
C ALA A 416 -7.85 13.53 -22.69
N ARG A 417 -6.91 13.56 -23.64
CA ARG A 417 -7.00 14.32 -24.90
C ARG A 417 -7.36 13.46 -26.10
N MET A 418 -7.48 12.13 -25.90
CA MET A 418 -7.85 11.21 -26.98
C MET A 418 -9.33 11.32 -27.31
N GLU A 419 -9.61 11.20 -28.59
CA GLU A 419 -10.98 11.07 -29.12
C GLU A 419 -11.50 9.64 -28.91
N GLY A 420 -12.82 9.46 -29.10
CA GLY A 420 -13.46 8.16 -28.99
C GLY A 420 -13.79 7.75 -27.56
N ALA A 421 -14.05 8.72 -26.67
CA ALA A 421 -14.58 8.44 -25.34
C ALA A 421 -15.92 7.68 -25.44
N LEU A 422 -16.04 6.57 -24.71
CA LEU A 422 -17.26 5.77 -24.69
C LEU A 422 -18.30 6.39 -23.75
N PRO A 423 -19.62 6.20 -24.07
CA PRO A 423 -20.71 6.54 -23.15
C PRO A 423 -20.56 5.82 -21.80
N ARG A 424 -20.97 6.47 -20.71
CA ARG A 424 -20.80 5.93 -19.35
C ARG A 424 -21.57 4.62 -19.12
N ASP A 425 -22.73 4.47 -19.71
CA ASP A 425 -23.53 3.24 -19.67
C ASP A 425 -22.79 2.08 -20.34
N VAL A 426 -22.21 2.29 -21.52
CA VAL A 426 -21.40 1.26 -22.21
C VAL A 426 -20.20 0.84 -21.35
N VAL A 427 -19.51 1.80 -20.72
CA VAL A 427 -18.38 1.49 -19.83
C VAL A 427 -18.83 0.69 -18.62
N ARG A 428 -19.96 1.06 -18.01
CA ARG A 428 -20.55 0.33 -16.88
C ARG A 428 -20.92 -1.10 -17.28
N ASP A 429 -21.65 -1.28 -18.38
CA ASP A 429 -22.11 -2.59 -18.84
C ASP A 429 -20.92 -3.51 -19.17
N ARG A 430 -19.87 -2.99 -19.84
CA ARG A 430 -18.61 -3.72 -20.06
C ARG A 430 -17.91 -4.09 -18.75
N LEU A 431 -17.92 -3.20 -17.77
CA LEU A 431 -17.30 -3.46 -16.48
C LEU A 431 -18.03 -4.58 -15.72
N GLU A 432 -19.37 -4.60 -15.73
CA GLU A 432 -20.18 -5.66 -15.13
C GLU A 432 -19.90 -7.01 -15.78
N ILE A 433 -19.89 -7.08 -17.11
CA ILE A 433 -19.56 -8.31 -17.87
C ILE A 433 -18.14 -8.79 -17.54
N LEU A 434 -17.17 -7.87 -17.46
CA LEU A 434 -15.79 -8.20 -17.11
C LEU A 434 -15.69 -8.75 -15.68
N ILE A 435 -16.36 -8.12 -14.71
CA ILE A 435 -16.38 -8.57 -13.31
C ILE A 435 -16.90 -10.00 -13.22
N ASP A 436 -18.01 -10.30 -13.90
CA ASP A 436 -18.61 -11.64 -13.90
C ASP A 436 -17.67 -12.68 -14.53
N ALA A 437 -17.03 -12.35 -15.66
CA ALA A 437 -16.06 -13.23 -16.30
C ALA A 437 -14.84 -13.51 -15.40
N VAL A 438 -14.31 -12.50 -14.73
CA VAL A 438 -13.19 -12.64 -13.78
C VAL A 438 -13.60 -13.53 -12.61
N ARG A 439 -14.77 -13.30 -12.02
CA ARG A 439 -15.29 -14.09 -10.88
C ARG A 439 -15.44 -15.56 -11.23
N GLU A 440 -16.04 -15.82 -12.39
CA GLU A 440 -16.22 -17.18 -12.89
C GLU A 440 -14.87 -17.90 -13.08
N CYS A 441 -13.92 -17.25 -13.73
CA CYS A 441 -12.58 -17.82 -13.98
C CYS A 441 -11.82 -18.05 -12.67
N ALA A 442 -11.84 -17.09 -11.75
CA ALA A 442 -11.19 -17.20 -10.44
C ALA A 442 -11.81 -18.34 -9.61
N ALA A 443 -13.15 -18.47 -9.60
CA ALA A 443 -13.82 -19.55 -8.90
C ALA A 443 -13.40 -20.93 -9.45
N ARG A 444 -13.36 -21.11 -10.78
CA ARG A 444 -12.89 -22.37 -11.40
C ARG A 444 -11.44 -22.67 -11.06
N ARG A 445 -10.56 -21.66 -11.13
CA ARG A 445 -9.13 -21.86 -10.86
C ARG A 445 -8.87 -22.19 -9.40
N LEU A 446 -9.45 -21.45 -8.47
CA LEU A 446 -9.28 -21.66 -7.04
C LEU A 446 -9.89 -23.00 -6.59
N ALA A 447 -11.04 -23.42 -7.15
CA ALA A 447 -11.66 -24.71 -6.84
C ALA A 447 -10.72 -25.91 -7.08
N ARG A 448 -9.82 -25.84 -8.07
CA ARG A 448 -8.82 -26.89 -8.35
C ARG A 448 -7.80 -27.07 -7.21
N ARG A 449 -7.72 -26.14 -6.27
CA ARG A 449 -6.79 -26.19 -5.12
C ARG A 449 -7.43 -26.81 -3.89
N VAL A 450 -8.75 -26.99 -3.87
CA VAL A 450 -9.47 -27.68 -2.79
C VAL A 450 -8.99 -29.14 -2.70
N GLY A 451 -8.76 -29.62 -1.48
CA GLY A 451 -8.15 -30.92 -1.21
C GLY A 451 -6.60 -30.89 -1.12
N GLY A 452 -5.97 -29.85 -1.68
CA GLY A 452 -4.53 -29.60 -1.57
C GLY A 452 -4.11 -29.06 -0.20
N ALA A 453 -2.81 -28.85 -0.03
CA ALA A 453 -2.24 -28.22 1.15
C ALA A 453 -1.62 -26.86 0.79
N ALA A 454 -1.70 -25.91 1.72
CA ALA A 454 -1.07 -24.60 1.60
C ALA A 454 -0.31 -24.26 2.89
N GLU A 455 0.81 -23.55 2.74
CA GLU A 455 1.49 -22.90 3.85
C GLU A 455 0.82 -21.54 4.10
N VAL A 456 0.33 -21.30 5.31
CA VAL A 456 -0.46 -20.12 5.69
C VAL A 456 0.25 -19.34 6.79
N LEU A 457 0.54 -18.08 6.56
CA LEU A 457 0.99 -17.13 7.59
C LEU A 457 -0.25 -16.56 8.28
N ILE A 458 -0.36 -16.76 9.60
CA ILE A 458 -1.48 -16.25 10.40
C ILE A 458 -1.37 -14.74 10.57
N GLU A 459 -2.38 -14.02 10.10
CA GLU A 459 -2.47 -12.55 10.18
C GLU A 459 -3.22 -12.08 11.44
N GLY A 460 -4.06 -12.93 12.03
CA GLY A 460 -4.82 -12.62 13.26
C GLY A 460 -6.09 -13.43 13.42
N GLY A 461 -6.97 -12.99 14.32
CA GLY A 461 -8.30 -13.57 14.47
C GLY A 461 -9.21 -13.27 13.27
N SER A 462 -10.15 -14.16 13.00
CA SER A 462 -11.18 -13.92 11.98
C SER A 462 -12.12 -12.80 12.43
N PRO A 463 -12.43 -11.79 11.60
CA PRO A 463 -13.39 -10.74 11.95
C PRO A 463 -14.83 -11.25 12.08
N LYS A 464 -15.10 -12.49 11.63
CA LYS A 464 -16.44 -13.10 11.64
C LYS A 464 -16.66 -14.09 12.79
N SER A 465 -15.59 -14.60 13.39
CA SER A 465 -15.69 -15.63 14.44
C SER A 465 -14.46 -15.61 15.35
N SER A 466 -14.65 -15.55 16.66
CA SER A 466 -13.58 -15.68 17.66
C SER A 466 -12.96 -17.09 17.69
N ALA A 467 -13.69 -18.10 17.20
CA ALA A 467 -13.22 -19.48 17.10
C ALA A 467 -12.30 -19.74 15.89
N GLU A 468 -12.10 -18.74 15.04
CA GLU A 468 -11.33 -18.86 13.81
C GLU A 468 -10.18 -17.85 13.76
N CYS A 469 -9.14 -18.19 13.02
CA CYS A 469 -8.10 -17.26 12.61
C CYS A 469 -8.05 -17.17 11.08
N ILE A 470 -7.46 -16.09 10.62
CA ILE A 470 -7.29 -15.78 9.20
C ILE A 470 -5.80 -15.63 8.88
N GLY A 471 -5.41 -16.08 7.71
CA GLY A 471 -4.04 -15.93 7.23
C GLY A 471 -3.98 -15.95 5.70
N ARG A 472 -2.76 -15.87 5.20
CA ARG A 472 -2.49 -15.78 3.76
C ARG A 472 -1.53 -16.89 3.32
N SER A 473 -1.85 -17.54 2.19
CA SER A 473 -0.97 -18.52 1.60
C SER A 473 0.21 -17.86 0.86
N ARG A 474 1.24 -18.64 0.49
CA ARG A 474 2.37 -18.14 -0.33
C ARG A 474 1.89 -17.58 -1.67
N GLU A 475 0.84 -18.13 -2.26
CA GLU A 475 0.24 -17.68 -3.52
C GLU A 475 -0.72 -16.49 -3.36
N GLY A 476 -0.86 -15.96 -2.14
CA GLY A 476 -1.64 -14.76 -1.88
C GLY A 476 -3.12 -15.00 -1.54
N ASN A 477 -3.56 -16.27 -1.42
CA ASN A 477 -4.95 -16.57 -1.12
C ASN A 477 -5.25 -16.44 0.39
N THR A 478 -6.41 -15.90 0.70
CA THR A 478 -6.94 -15.85 2.07
C THR A 478 -7.40 -17.24 2.51
N VAL A 479 -7.00 -17.65 3.72
CA VAL A 479 -7.35 -18.94 4.33
C VAL A 479 -7.87 -18.69 5.75
N VAL A 480 -9.05 -19.25 6.05
CA VAL A 480 -9.65 -19.28 7.37
C VAL A 480 -9.50 -20.69 7.93
N LEU A 481 -9.09 -20.79 9.20
CA LEU A 481 -8.89 -22.05 9.89
C LEU A 481 -9.27 -21.94 11.37
N PRO A 482 -9.58 -23.08 12.06
CA PRO A 482 -9.88 -23.07 13.50
C PRO A 482 -8.74 -22.47 14.33
N ARG A 483 -9.10 -21.66 15.32
CA ARG A 483 -8.15 -21.04 16.26
C ARG A 483 -7.73 -22.08 17.32
N SER A 484 -6.72 -22.87 16.99
CA SER A 484 -6.19 -23.94 17.86
C SER A 484 -4.85 -23.54 18.48
N GLY A 485 -4.82 -22.42 19.22
CA GLY A 485 -3.59 -21.90 19.84
C GLY A 485 -2.57 -21.31 18.85
N TRP A 486 -3.01 -20.93 17.64
CA TRP A 486 -2.18 -20.22 16.68
C TRP A 486 -2.11 -18.73 17.06
N GLU A 487 -0.88 -18.22 17.04
CA GLU A 487 -0.60 -16.81 17.25
C GLU A 487 -0.37 -16.08 15.92
N ARG A 488 -0.53 -14.78 15.96
CA ARG A 488 -0.18 -13.91 14.83
C ARG A 488 1.30 -14.07 14.47
N GLY A 489 1.60 -14.32 13.21
CA GLY A 489 2.97 -14.56 12.72
C GLY A 489 3.40 -16.04 12.69
N ASP A 490 2.55 -16.95 13.18
CA ASP A 490 2.79 -18.38 13.00
C ASP A 490 2.60 -18.76 11.52
N ILE A 491 3.40 -19.74 11.08
CA ILE A 491 3.26 -20.35 9.76
C ILE A 491 2.77 -21.77 9.94
N VAL A 492 1.62 -22.06 9.33
CA VAL A 492 0.88 -23.31 9.52
C VAL A 492 0.63 -23.97 8.18
N ARG A 493 0.87 -25.28 8.08
CA ARG A 493 0.44 -26.06 6.94
C ARG A 493 -1.03 -26.44 7.08
N VAL A 494 -1.85 -26.05 6.11
CA VAL A 494 -3.31 -26.17 6.15
C VAL A 494 -3.77 -26.99 4.95
N ARG A 495 -4.61 -28.01 5.18
CA ARG A 495 -5.33 -28.70 4.12
C ARG A 495 -6.57 -27.87 3.76
N LEU A 496 -6.66 -27.42 2.51
CA LEU A 496 -7.78 -26.64 1.99
C LEU A 496 -9.00 -27.56 1.82
N ARG A 497 -10.06 -27.33 2.60
CA ARG A 497 -11.26 -28.18 2.62
C ARG A 497 -12.37 -27.66 1.75
N GLU A 498 -12.52 -26.37 1.70
CA GLU A 498 -13.64 -25.72 1.05
C GLU A 498 -13.21 -24.35 0.49
N LEU A 499 -13.88 -23.92 -0.58
CA LEU A 499 -13.78 -22.58 -1.14
C LEU A 499 -15.14 -21.91 -1.06
N ARG A 500 -15.24 -20.79 -0.33
CA ARG A 500 -16.45 -19.93 -0.31
C ARG A 500 -16.08 -18.59 -0.91
N ALA A 501 -16.73 -18.22 -2.01
CA ALA A 501 -16.34 -17.10 -2.85
C ALA A 501 -14.84 -17.18 -3.23
N PHE A 502 -13.97 -16.37 -2.63
CA PHE A 502 -12.53 -16.35 -2.90
C PHE A 502 -11.69 -16.65 -1.65
N THR A 503 -12.33 -17.19 -0.60
CA THR A 503 -11.70 -17.52 0.67
C THR A 503 -11.70 -19.04 0.86
N PHE A 504 -10.52 -19.60 1.12
CA PHE A 504 -10.40 -20.99 1.50
C PHE A 504 -10.71 -21.18 2.98
N PHE A 505 -11.38 -22.29 3.28
CA PHE A 505 -11.53 -22.81 4.63
C PHE A 505 -10.74 -24.11 4.72
N GLY A 506 -9.96 -24.26 5.79
CA GLY A 506 -9.07 -25.41 5.91
C GLY A 506 -8.87 -25.87 7.33
N THR A 507 -8.19 -27.00 7.46
CA THR A 507 -7.79 -27.58 8.76
C THR A 507 -6.28 -27.70 8.82
N PRO A 508 -5.65 -27.38 9.97
CA PRO A 508 -4.23 -27.60 10.16
C PRO A 508 -3.86 -29.07 9.91
N VAL A 509 -2.73 -29.32 9.27
CA VAL A 509 -2.16 -30.66 9.16
C VAL A 509 -1.47 -30.99 10.47
N ALA A 510 -1.84 -32.11 11.09
CA ALA A 510 -1.33 -32.50 12.41
C ALA A 510 0.21 -32.60 12.43
N GLY A 511 0.85 -32.00 13.42
CA GLY A 511 2.30 -32.09 13.65
C GLY A 511 3.17 -31.08 12.86
N GLU A 512 2.61 -30.34 11.91
CA GLU A 512 3.41 -29.43 11.07
C GLU A 512 3.24 -27.95 11.44
N ARG A 513 3.89 -27.52 12.54
CA ARG A 513 4.33 -26.11 12.64
C ARG A 513 5.56 -25.96 11.73
N VAL A 514 5.42 -25.24 10.63
CA VAL A 514 6.57 -24.86 9.80
C VAL A 514 7.34 -23.79 10.58
N GLY A 515 8.28 -24.26 11.41
CA GLY A 515 9.36 -23.55 12.06
C GLY A 515 9.13 -22.13 12.59
N ARG A 516 9.13 -22.00 13.93
CA ARG A 516 9.71 -20.79 14.55
C ARG A 516 11.22 -20.80 14.24
N ARG A 517 11.67 -20.18 13.17
CA ARG A 517 13.07 -19.72 13.11
C ARG A 517 13.18 -18.55 14.07
N CYS A 518 13.51 -18.88 15.33
CA CYS A 518 13.97 -17.87 16.28
C CYS A 518 15.27 -17.29 15.72
N LEU A 519 15.29 -16.01 15.43
CA LEU A 519 16.53 -15.24 15.49
C LEU A 519 17.11 -15.41 16.91
N PRO A 520 18.45 -15.43 17.09
CA PRO A 520 19.06 -15.65 18.40
C PRO A 520 18.47 -14.65 19.38
N LYS A 521 17.97 -15.17 20.51
CA LYS A 521 17.44 -14.35 21.61
C LYS A 521 18.56 -13.45 22.10
N CYS A 522 18.39 -12.14 21.95
CA CYS A 522 19.10 -11.20 22.79
C CYS A 522 18.57 -11.45 24.22
N THR A 523 19.40 -12.04 25.07
CA THR A 523 19.08 -12.33 26.48
C THR A 523 19.10 -11.02 27.25
N THR A 524 17.97 -10.33 27.33
CA THR A 524 17.66 -9.39 28.39
C THR A 524 16.32 -9.79 28.97
N GLY A 525 16.39 -10.26 30.22
CA GLY A 525 15.19 -10.72 30.94
C GLY A 525 14.27 -9.56 31.26
N SER A 526 13.00 -9.72 30.88
CA SER A 526 11.88 -9.09 31.56
C SER A 526 10.65 -10.01 31.42
N ARG A 527 9.98 -10.22 32.56
CA ARG A 527 8.76 -11.03 32.69
C ARG A 527 7.64 -10.40 31.88
N ARG A 528 6.93 -11.25 31.14
CA ARG A 528 5.67 -10.90 30.46
C ARG A 528 4.55 -10.85 31.47
N THR A 529 3.76 -9.79 31.44
CA THR A 529 2.38 -9.80 31.91
C THR A 529 1.48 -10.04 30.70
N GLU A 530 0.56 -10.97 30.84
CA GLU A 530 -0.43 -11.40 29.87
C GLU A 530 -1.57 -10.38 29.78
N ASP A 531 -2.27 -10.42 28.63
CA ASP A 531 -3.56 -9.81 28.31
C ASP A 531 -3.58 -8.40 27.71
N ALA A 532 -3.71 -8.37 26.36
CA ALA A 532 -4.50 -7.37 25.66
C ALA A 532 -4.80 -7.76 24.20
N GLU A 533 -6.06 -7.92 23.89
CA GLU A 533 -6.60 -8.19 22.58
C GLU A 533 -6.60 -6.92 21.72
N ASP A 534 -5.72 -6.85 20.72
CA ASP A 534 -5.72 -5.81 19.69
C ASP A 534 -6.49 -6.29 18.45
N THR A 535 -7.71 -5.79 18.28
CA THR A 535 -8.47 -5.96 17.04
C THR A 535 -8.08 -4.83 16.07
N ILE A 536 -7.02 -5.03 15.30
CA ILE A 536 -6.67 -4.14 14.18
C ILE A 536 -7.29 -4.71 12.91
N VAL A 537 -8.32 -4.04 12.42
CA VAL A 537 -8.90 -4.31 11.09
C VAL A 537 -7.93 -3.79 10.03
N THR A 538 -7.02 -4.66 9.57
CA THR A 538 -6.39 -4.47 8.26
C THR A 538 -7.39 -4.95 7.23
N GLU A 539 -7.98 -4.05 6.45
CA GLU A 539 -8.78 -4.45 5.29
C GLU A 539 -7.91 -5.33 4.38
N PRO A 540 -8.26 -6.61 4.15
CA PRO A 540 -7.54 -7.42 3.18
C PRO A 540 -7.75 -6.82 1.79
N VAL A 541 -6.73 -6.86 0.96
CA VAL A 541 -6.73 -6.38 -0.44
C VAL A 541 -7.91 -6.94 -1.26
N VAL A 542 -8.54 -8.02 -0.80
CA VAL A 542 -9.71 -8.66 -1.42
C VAL A 542 -11.03 -7.91 -1.16
N GLN A 543 -11.16 -7.10 -0.11
CA GLN A 543 -12.40 -6.35 0.16
C GLN A 543 -12.62 -5.15 -0.78
N ALA A 544 -11.60 -4.71 -1.50
CA ALA A 544 -11.76 -3.68 -2.53
C ALA A 544 -12.62 -4.12 -3.72
N VAL A 545 -12.77 -5.44 -3.96
CA VAL A 545 -13.60 -5.98 -5.05
C VAL A 545 -15.10 -5.91 -4.71
N ASP A 546 -15.46 -6.10 -3.44
CA ASP A 546 -16.87 -6.12 -3.02
C ASP A 546 -17.51 -4.72 -2.83
N ARG A 547 -16.70 -3.68 -2.57
CA ARG A 547 -17.23 -2.32 -2.32
C ARG A 547 -17.41 -1.46 -3.56
N CYS A 548 -16.93 -1.88 -4.71
CA CYS A 548 -17.07 -1.11 -5.95
C CYS A 548 -18.47 -1.21 -6.60
N VAL A 549 -19.33 -2.12 -6.16
CA VAL A 549 -20.62 -2.43 -6.79
C VAL A 549 -21.81 -1.71 -6.13
N CYS A 550 -21.68 -1.16 -4.91
CA CYS A 550 -22.83 -0.65 -4.15
C CYS A 550 -23.09 0.86 -4.19
N ALA A 551 -22.42 1.63 -5.06
CA ALA A 551 -22.57 3.10 -5.07
C ALA A 551 -23.39 3.66 -6.24
N THR A 552 -24.29 2.87 -6.85
CA THR A 552 -25.22 3.38 -7.87
C THR A 552 -26.68 3.08 -7.54
N HIS A 553 -27.22 3.64 -6.46
CA HIS A 553 -28.64 3.93 -6.35
C HIS A 553 -28.84 4.95 -5.22
N HIS A 554 -29.08 6.18 -5.59
CA HIS A 554 -30.11 7.12 -5.15
C HIS A 554 -29.69 8.53 -5.51
N GLY A 555 -30.18 8.99 -6.63
CA GLY A 555 -30.33 10.37 -6.96
C GLY A 555 -31.69 10.50 -7.66
N ARG A 556 -32.75 10.69 -6.90
CA ARG A 556 -33.99 11.23 -7.45
C ARG A 556 -33.83 12.72 -7.64
N ALA A 557 -34.33 13.16 -8.77
CA ALA A 557 -34.53 14.53 -9.16
C ALA A 557 -35.40 15.31 -8.17
N GLU A 558 -35.00 16.50 -7.87
CA GLU A 558 -35.74 17.75 -8.07
C GLU A 558 -34.72 18.86 -8.29
#